data_3c05d08aa5a475b131584e6f7bc1b140
#
_entry.id   3c05d08aa5a475b131584e6f7bc1b140
#
_cell.length_a   1.000
_cell.length_b   1.000
_cell.length_c   1.000
_cell.angle_alpha   90.00
_cell.angle_beta   90.00
_cell.angle_gamma   90.00
#
_symmetry.space_group_name_H-M   'P 1'
#
loop_
_entity.id
_entity.type
_entity.pdbx_description
1 polymer ?
#
loop_
_entity_poly.entity_id
_entity_poly.type
_entity_poly.pdbx_seq_one_letter_code
_entity_poly.pdbx_strand_id
1 'polypeptide(L)'
;MKNKLKFFIAILFVTFFAGGAFSREDQVLKAMKDELGRTVSKLKLENLSKPYFVSYYVGDSSGYYAGASFGDLVSENSSVYRSGKAEVRIGEKKFDSSNFISNFRDYRPLNRSLPISDDYDSVRKSLWLMSDEAYKIALERYSQKDAYRKKKDIKEIYGDVTEEAPVEYLESSGKFGKIEPEKYREWIKKLSSIFKKYPNIQDSDVFLNYSLITKRFVNSENTSYRTFSSELSVSVFLSMQNDEGFRINDSKIFLHNNPAGLDLDRMEKEVDEYARSMNEAYNSEKVDYYVGPALFEGQAAGEFFNQLFVRNISFNPKPWADKDEWLKYYYEIPKLNERIGKRIFPAFISAYDDPSETSFGEDLIGNYKVDSEGVKPGRLELVKKGKLEHIYASRVPDKSIRKSNGHGRGTVNSFVTASAGNVFINSEKALPYKELLGKITAMGKEQELEYVVVVKKIASYKDSEKLIGDPVLAYKLNLKTMKRTPINISEFDGMGLRALRDIAATGDEKMVYNFYQSDPYSYTGGQYSTSIICPSSILIQEIELKKTDKKTDKKPYLPNPYFSMRD
;
A
#
# COMPACT_ATOMS: atom_id res chain seq x y z
N MET A 1 -28.00 -69.76 56.26
CA MET A 1 -27.30 -69.68 54.97
C MET A 1 -28.06 -68.70 54.08
N LYS A 2 -27.69 -67.47 54.02
CA LYS A 2 -28.11 -66.51 53.03
C LYS A 2 -27.07 -65.34 53.04
N ASN A 3 -26.20 -65.36 52.03
CA ASN A 3 -25.22 -64.29 51.81
C ASN A 3 -25.92 -63.02 51.34
N LYS A 4 -25.71 -61.92 52.03
CA LYS A 4 -26.07 -60.58 51.58
C LYS A 4 -24.83 -59.91 51.02
N LEU A 5 -24.81 -59.77 49.69
CA LEU A 5 -23.82 -59.03 48.94
C LEU A 5 -24.14 -57.50 49.07
N LYS A 6 -23.25 -56.74 49.67
CA LYS A 6 -23.37 -55.27 49.76
C LYS A 6 -22.70 -54.64 48.54
N PHE A 7 -23.49 -54.02 47.68
CA PHE A 7 -23.00 -53.14 46.59
C PHE A 7 -22.56 -51.84 47.20
N PHE A 8 -21.28 -51.53 47.09
CA PHE A 8 -20.74 -50.18 47.30
C PHE A 8 -20.81 -49.43 45.96
N ILE A 9 -21.67 -48.37 45.88
CA ILE A 9 -21.68 -47.42 44.77
C ILE A 9 -20.64 -46.37 45.11
N ALA A 10 -19.50 -46.39 44.41
CA ALA A 10 -18.53 -45.30 44.45
C ALA A 10 -19.01 -44.19 43.49
N ILE A 11 -19.49 -43.10 44.08
CA ILE A 11 -19.79 -41.85 43.33
C ILE A 11 -18.46 -41.21 43.03
N LEU A 12 -18.05 -41.28 41.76
CA LEU A 12 -16.89 -40.56 41.22
C LEU A 12 -17.30 -39.09 41.03
N PHE A 13 -16.88 -38.21 41.94
CA PHE A 13 -16.97 -36.77 41.73
C PHE A 13 -15.97 -36.37 40.64
N VAL A 14 -16.44 -36.21 39.40
CA VAL A 14 -15.68 -35.56 38.34
C VAL A 14 -15.77 -34.04 38.59
N THR A 15 -14.76 -33.50 39.26
CA THR A 15 -14.56 -32.05 39.32
C THR A 15 -14.16 -31.61 37.92
N PHE A 16 -15.12 -31.01 37.20
CA PHE A 16 -14.82 -30.19 36.03
C PHE A 16 -13.97 -29.01 36.50
N PHE A 17 -12.67 -29.12 36.40
CA PHE A 17 -11.83 -27.93 36.33
C PHE A 17 -12.17 -27.25 35.01
N ALA A 18 -13.04 -26.23 35.07
CA ALA A 18 -13.09 -25.21 34.02
C ALA A 18 -11.73 -24.55 34.00
N GLY A 19 -10.82 -25.10 33.21
CA GLY A 19 -9.56 -24.48 32.88
C GLY A 19 -9.90 -23.20 32.11
N GLY A 20 -10.00 -22.09 32.83
CA GLY A 20 -9.93 -20.79 32.21
C GLY A 20 -8.65 -20.77 31.38
N ALA A 21 -8.77 -20.63 30.07
CA ALA A 21 -7.63 -20.37 29.23
C ALA A 21 -7.02 -19.05 29.71
N PHE A 22 -6.10 -19.13 30.64
CA PHE A 22 -5.21 -18.02 30.96
C PHE A 22 -4.47 -17.72 29.66
N SER A 23 -4.83 -16.64 29.00
CA SER A 23 -4.05 -16.07 27.89
C SER A 23 -2.62 -15.94 28.41
N ARG A 24 -1.71 -16.76 27.88
CA ARG A 24 -0.29 -16.69 28.25
C ARG A 24 0.16 -15.24 28.05
N GLU A 25 0.71 -14.63 29.10
CA GLU A 25 1.21 -13.26 29.04
C GLU A 25 2.16 -13.09 27.86
N ASP A 26 1.97 -12.05 27.06
CA ASP A 26 2.86 -11.75 25.93
C ASP A 26 4.21 -11.28 26.47
N GLN A 27 5.18 -12.20 26.55
CA GLN A 27 6.50 -11.95 27.12
C GLN A 27 7.29 -10.89 26.32
N VAL A 28 7.05 -10.79 25.01
CA VAL A 28 7.66 -9.76 24.16
C VAL A 28 7.11 -8.38 24.52
N LEU A 29 5.80 -8.23 24.60
CA LEU A 29 5.16 -6.96 24.99
C LEU A 29 5.56 -6.56 26.42
N LYS A 30 5.65 -7.51 27.35
CA LYS A 30 6.15 -7.26 28.69
C LYS A 30 7.59 -6.76 28.70
N ALA A 31 8.48 -7.43 27.96
CA ALA A 31 9.86 -7.02 27.80
C ALA A 31 9.99 -5.59 27.23
N MET A 32 9.12 -5.24 26.25
CA MET A 32 9.05 -3.90 25.69
C MET A 32 8.63 -2.85 26.73
N LYS A 33 7.58 -3.11 27.51
CA LYS A 33 7.08 -2.19 28.54
C LYS A 33 8.12 -1.97 29.65
N ASP A 34 8.75 -3.05 30.13
CA ASP A 34 9.75 -2.98 31.21
C ASP A 34 11.03 -2.29 30.74
N GLU A 35 11.49 -2.54 29.53
CA GLU A 35 12.67 -1.86 28.99
C GLU A 35 12.38 -0.39 28.66
N LEU A 36 11.17 -0.05 28.22
CA LEU A 36 10.72 1.32 28.02
C LEU A 36 10.81 2.11 29.34
N GLY A 37 10.23 1.58 30.42
CA GLY A 37 10.27 2.20 31.74
C GLY A 37 11.71 2.40 32.25
N ARG A 38 12.58 1.41 32.03
CA ARG A 38 14.01 1.50 32.38
C ARG A 38 14.72 2.56 31.55
N THR A 39 14.50 2.59 30.22
CA THR A 39 15.13 3.55 29.32
C THR A 39 14.72 4.97 29.66
N VAL A 40 13.44 5.27 29.84
CA VAL A 40 12.95 6.60 30.21
C VAL A 40 13.55 7.07 31.55
N SER A 41 13.68 6.17 32.52
CA SER A 41 14.17 6.55 33.86
C SER A 41 15.68 6.71 33.94
N LYS A 42 16.45 5.87 33.23
CA LYS A 42 17.89 5.71 33.43
C LYS A 42 18.77 6.16 32.26
N LEU A 43 18.21 6.27 31.04
CA LEU A 43 19.03 6.60 29.88
C LEU A 43 19.46 8.07 29.91
N LYS A 44 20.70 8.27 30.26
CA LYS A 44 21.37 9.57 30.28
C LYS A 44 22.86 9.34 30.29
N LEU A 45 23.60 10.05 29.46
CA LEU A 45 25.06 10.10 29.49
C LEU A 45 25.50 11.41 30.16
N GLU A 46 26.20 11.30 31.28
CA GLU A 46 26.81 12.43 32.01
C GLU A 46 25.90 13.69 32.10
N ASN A 47 26.34 14.79 31.51
CA ASN A 47 25.64 16.07 31.50
C ASN A 47 24.75 16.28 30.27
N LEU A 48 24.54 15.23 29.45
CA LEU A 48 23.70 15.35 28.24
C LEU A 48 22.22 15.27 28.56
N SER A 49 21.39 15.74 27.65
CA SER A 49 19.93 15.78 27.80
C SER A 49 19.34 14.38 27.87
N LYS A 50 18.36 14.19 28.75
CA LYS A 50 17.54 12.98 28.77
C LYS A 50 16.59 12.94 27.58
N PRO A 51 16.21 11.74 27.08
CA PRO A 51 15.13 11.64 26.12
C PRO A 51 13.81 12.10 26.75
N TYR A 52 13.03 12.86 25.99
CA TYR A 52 11.65 13.20 26.37
C TYR A 52 10.64 12.21 25.81
N PHE A 53 10.99 11.53 24.72
CA PHE A 53 10.16 10.52 24.08
C PHE A 53 11.00 9.29 23.73
N VAL A 54 10.43 8.12 23.97
CA VAL A 54 10.98 6.80 23.58
C VAL A 54 9.83 5.94 23.06
N SER A 55 10.05 5.22 21.99
CA SER A 55 9.12 4.20 21.53
C SER A 55 9.83 2.94 21.04
N TYR A 56 9.15 1.81 21.18
CA TYR A 56 9.54 0.53 20.59
C TYR A 56 8.43 -0.02 19.72
N TYR A 57 8.81 -0.51 18.56
CA TYR A 57 7.98 -1.33 17.70
C TYR A 57 8.65 -2.69 17.54
N VAL A 58 7.89 -3.77 17.69
CA VAL A 58 8.33 -5.14 17.40
C VAL A 58 7.31 -5.81 16.50
N GLY A 59 7.79 -6.26 15.34
CA GLY A 59 7.02 -7.00 14.36
C GLY A 59 7.50 -8.44 14.25
N ASP A 60 6.59 -9.40 14.42
CA ASP A 60 6.80 -10.78 14.05
C ASP A 60 6.18 -11.03 12.69
N SER A 61 6.85 -11.77 11.84
CA SER A 61 6.30 -12.24 10.58
C SER A 61 6.62 -13.72 10.39
N SER A 62 5.62 -14.49 10.02
CA SER A 62 5.80 -15.83 9.49
C SER A 62 5.13 -15.91 8.13
N GLY A 63 5.85 -16.42 7.14
CA GLY A 63 5.39 -16.37 5.75
C GLY A 63 5.66 -17.64 4.99
N TYR A 64 4.89 -17.81 3.93
CA TYR A 64 5.05 -18.80 2.89
C TYR A 64 5.13 -18.11 1.54
N TYR A 65 6.09 -18.49 0.74
CA TYR A 65 6.31 -17.99 -0.60
C TYR A 65 6.44 -19.16 -1.58
N ALA A 66 5.83 -19.04 -2.74
CA ALA A 66 6.01 -19.96 -3.85
C ALA A 66 6.02 -19.19 -5.18
N GLY A 67 6.91 -19.57 -6.08
CA GLY A 67 7.04 -19.00 -7.42
C GLY A 67 6.98 -20.08 -8.47
N ALA A 68 6.23 -19.85 -9.56
CA ALA A 68 6.11 -20.76 -10.69
C ALA A 68 6.23 -20.00 -12.00
N SER A 69 6.86 -20.60 -12.98
CA SER A 69 7.02 -20.08 -14.34
C SER A 69 6.68 -21.17 -15.34
N PHE A 70 5.91 -20.82 -16.35
CA PHE A 70 5.58 -21.68 -17.48
C PHE A 70 5.10 -23.11 -17.08
N GLY A 71 4.35 -23.21 -15.98
CA GLY A 71 3.71 -24.44 -15.48
C GLY A 71 4.57 -25.27 -14.53
N ASP A 72 5.73 -24.79 -14.10
CA ASP A 72 6.53 -25.50 -13.11
C ASP A 72 7.02 -24.58 -11.99
N LEU A 73 7.36 -25.19 -10.84
CA LEU A 73 7.81 -24.50 -9.65
C LEU A 73 9.26 -24.03 -9.84
N VAL A 74 9.50 -22.73 -9.59
CA VAL A 74 10.83 -22.11 -9.65
C VAL A 74 11.43 -21.98 -8.26
N SER A 75 10.60 -21.66 -7.28
CA SER A 75 11.05 -21.42 -5.91
C SER A 75 9.93 -21.61 -4.89
N GLU A 76 10.32 -22.06 -3.70
CA GLU A 76 9.41 -22.21 -2.56
C GLU A 76 10.20 -21.99 -1.26
N ASN A 77 9.63 -21.26 -0.32
CA ASN A 77 10.27 -20.99 0.97
C ASN A 77 9.23 -20.70 2.05
N SER A 78 9.57 -21.07 3.29
CA SER A 78 8.86 -20.62 4.49
C SER A 78 9.83 -19.89 5.40
N SER A 79 9.41 -18.78 5.97
CA SER A 79 10.26 -17.92 6.78
C SER A 79 9.56 -17.49 8.07
N VAL A 80 10.36 -17.35 9.13
CA VAL A 80 9.94 -16.75 10.39
C VAL A 80 11.01 -15.73 10.78
N TYR A 81 10.60 -14.50 11.06
CA TYR A 81 11.53 -13.49 11.53
C TYR A 81 10.85 -12.52 12.51
N ARG A 82 11.65 -11.94 13.37
CA ARG A 82 11.26 -10.85 14.27
C ARG A 82 12.19 -9.67 14.04
N SER A 83 11.60 -8.50 13.93
CA SER A 83 12.34 -7.24 13.77
C SER A 83 11.84 -6.20 14.76
N GLY A 84 12.74 -5.35 15.21
CA GLY A 84 12.43 -4.25 16.11
C GLY A 84 12.90 -2.91 15.56
N LYS A 85 12.18 -1.85 15.93
CA LYS A 85 12.55 -0.45 15.74
C LYS A 85 12.53 0.24 17.08
N ALA A 86 13.57 1.03 17.37
CA ALA A 86 13.64 1.90 18.54
C ALA A 86 13.74 3.35 18.06
N GLU A 87 12.93 4.21 18.66
CA GLU A 87 13.01 5.65 18.45
C GLU A 87 13.23 6.33 19.80
N VAL A 88 14.21 7.24 19.83
CA VAL A 88 14.52 8.09 20.97
C VAL A 88 14.57 9.52 20.47
N ARG A 89 13.90 10.45 21.19
CA ARG A 89 13.90 11.87 20.83
C ARG A 89 14.46 12.73 21.97
N ILE A 90 15.31 13.68 21.60
CA ILE A 90 15.95 14.67 22.46
C ILE A 90 15.39 16.04 22.11
N GLY A 91 15.18 16.87 23.11
CA GLY A 91 14.54 18.18 23.00
C GLY A 91 13.16 18.21 23.61
N GLU A 92 12.20 18.76 22.92
CA GLU A 92 10.80 18.84 23.31
C GLU A 92 9.88 18.74 22.09
N LYS A 93 8.56 18.51 22.27
CA LYS A 93 7.58 18.37 21.17
C LYS A 93 7.63 19.49 20.13
N LYS A 94 8.01 20.71 20.56
CA LYS A 94 8.13 21.87 19.68
C LYS A 94 9.39 21.83 18.82
N PHE A 95 10.50 21.29 19.38
CA PHE A 95 11.77 21.19 18.67
C PHE A 95 12.56 20.03 19.22
N ASP A 96 12.72 18.99 18.42
CA ASP A 96 13.39 17.76 18.79
C ASP A 96 14.38 17.27 17.73
N SER A 97 14.94 16.10 17.96
CA SER A 97 15.90 15.45 17.06
C SER A 97 15.31 14.81 15.81
N SER A 98 13.97 14.84 15.62
CA SER A 98 13.32 14.30 14.43
C SER A 98 13.23 15.32 13.28
N ASN A 99 12.68 14.92 12.15
CA ASN A 99 12.44 15.78 10.98
C ASN A 99 13.67 16.55 10.46
N PHE A 100 14.84 15.94 10.59
CA PHE A 100 16.11 16.49 10.13
C PHE A 100 16.98 15.41 9.49
N ILE A 101 17.61 15.74 8.36
CA ILE A 101 18.47 14.85 7.59
C ILE A 101 19.84 15.48 7.46
N SER A 102 20.84 14.90 8.09
CA SER A 102 22.23 15.34 8.03
C SER A 102 23.09 14.47 7.12
N ASN A 103 22.72 13.19 6.98
CA ASN A 103 23.48 12.20 6.21
C ASN A 103 22.57 11.09 5.67
N PHE A 104 23.12 10.20 4.84
CA PHE A 104 22.37 9.12 4.21
C PHE A 104 21.73 8.13 5.21
N ARG A 105 22.29 7.95 6.39
CA ARG A 105 21.74 7.04 7.42
C ARG A 105 20.41 7.56 8.00
N ASP A 106 20.17 8.87 7.93
CA ASP A 106 18.98 9.51 8.47
C ASP A 106 17.71 9.22 7.67
N TYR A 107 17.84 8.62 6.47
CA TYR A 107 16.68 8.18 5.67
C TYR A 107 16.05 6.87 6.17
N ARG A 108 16.63 6.20 7.16
CA ARG A 108 16.13 4.95 7.71
C ARG A 108 15.99 5.03 9.22
N PRO A 109 14.91 4.47 9.78
CA PRO A 109 14.84 4.30 11.22
C PRO A 109 15.86 3.27 11.68
N LEU A 110 16.30 3.39 12.94
CA LEU A 110 17.12 2.36 13.55
C LEU A 110 16.28 1.11 13.77
N ASN A 111 16.60 0.06 13.03
CA ASN A 111 15.97 -1.25 13.14
C ASN A 111 17.01 -2.37 13.25
N ARG A 112 16.60 -3.48 13.82
CA ARG A 112 17.42 -4.69 13.95
C ARG A 112 16.55 -5.94 13.94
N SER A 113 17.14 -7.06 13.52
CA SER A 113 16.57 -8.37 13.80
C SER A 113 16.66 -8.66 15.29
N LEU A 114 15.58 -9.21 15.84
CA LEU A 114 15.46 -9.60 17.24
C LEU A 114 15.40 -11.14 17.37
N PRO A 115 15.69 -11.71 18.56
CA PRO A 115 15.49 -13.13 18.81
C PRO A 115 14.06 -13.56 18.49
N ILE A 116 13.88 -14.66 17.75
CA ILE A 116 12.57 -15.19 17.36
C ILE A 116 11.86 -15.93 18.50
N SER A 117 12.59 -16.35 19.53
CA SER A 117 12.01 -16.90 20.76
C SER A 117 11.36 -15.81 21.60
N ASP A 118 10.33 -16.16 22.38
CA ASP A 118 9.69 -15.24 23.32
C ASP A 118 10.47 -15.14 24.64
N ASP A 119 11.81 -15.28 24.58
CA ASP A 119 12.66 -15.12 25.74
C ASP A 119 12.75 -13.66 26.17
N TYR A 120 12.24 -13.40 27.35
CA TYR A 120 12.11 -12.07 27.92
C TYR A 120 13.44 -11.31 28.02
N ASP A 121 14.49 -11.96 28.50
CA ASP A 121 15.79 -11.31 28.74
C ASP A 121 16.51 -11.03 27.43
N SER A 122 16.43 -11.92 26.46
CA SER A 122 17.03 -11.75 25.13
C SER A 122 16.38 -10.60 24.37
N VAL A 123 15.05 -10.47 24.44
CA VAL A 123 14.32 -9.35 23.84
C VAL A 123 14.71 -8.04 24.53
N ARG A 124 14.72 -7.98 25.86
CA ARG A 124 15.15 -6.78 26.62
C ARG A 124 16.57 -6.36 26.30
N LYS A 125 17.52 -7.30 26.27
CA LYS A 125 18.90 -7.01 25.89
C LYS A 125 18.99 -6.36 24.52
N SER A 126 18.24 -6.86 23.56
CA SER A 126 18.23 -6.31 22.20
C SER A 126 17.65 -4.89 22.16
N LEU A 127 16.53 -4.65 22.86
CA LEU A 127 15.93 -3.32 22.98
C LEU A 127 16.84 -2.32 23.71
N TRP A 128 17.53 -2.76 24.74
CA TRP A 128 18.52 -1.94 25.43
C TRP A 128 19.65 -1.47 24.51
N LEU A 129 20.24 -2.38 23.71
CA LEU A 129 21.29 -2.03 22.74
C LEU A 129 20.78 -1.04 21.69
N MET A 130 19.54 -1.24 21.23
CA MET A 130 18.93 -0.31 20.28
C MET A 130 18.65 1.06 20.90
N SER A 131 18.25 1.10 22.17
CA SER A 131 18.01 2.36 22.89
C SER A 131 19.27 3.18 23.08
N ASP A 132 20.39 2.53 23.42
CA ASP A 132 21.70 3.18 23.54
C ASP A 132 22.14 3.81 22.22
N GLU A 133 22.02 3.06 21.12
CA GLU A 133 22.36 3.56 19.79
C GLU A 133 21.42 4.67 19.32
N ALA A 134 20.10 4.50 19.48
CA ALA A 134 19.10 5.50 19.12
C ALA A 134 19.29 6.82 19.89
N TYR A 135 19.68 6.74 21.17
CA TYR A 135 19.96 7.90 22.00
C TYR A 135 21.18 8.69 21.49
N LYS A 136 22.27 8.01 21.14
CA LYS A 136 23.47 8.63 20.59
C LYS A 136 23.18 9.32 19.26
N ILE A 137 22.42 8.67 18.38
CA ILE A 137 21.96 9.25 17.11
C ILE A 137 21.09 10.49 17.36
N ALA A 138 20.17 10.42 18.32
CA ALA A 138 19.28 11.53 18.63
C ALA A 138 20.01 12.75 19.18
N LEU A 139 21.03 12.56 20.03
CA LEU A 139 21.88 13.64 20.55
C LEU A 139 22.65 14.34 19.42
N GLU A 140 23.28 13.57 18.55
CA GLU A 140 24.03 14.09 17.40
C GLU A 140 23.10 14.88 16.48
N ARG A 141 21.96 14.28 16.10
CA ARG A 141 20.98 14.88 15.21
C ARG A 141 20.36 16.16 15.78
N TYR A 142 20.05 16.18 17.10
CA TYR A 142 19.56 17.39 17.77
C TYR A 142 20.55 18.54 17.69
N SER A 143 21.82 18.27 17.97
CA SER A 143 22.91 19.26 17.90
C SER A 143 23.07 19.81 16.48
N GLN A 144 23.06 18.93 15.48
CA GLN A 144 23.16 19.34 14.07
C GLN A 144 21.95 20.16 13.61
N LYS A 145 20.73 19.75 13.99
CA LYS A 145 19.49 20.46 13.69
C LYS A 145 19.45 21.86 14.32
N ASP A 146 19.89 21.98 15.58
CA ASP A 146 19.95 23.29 16.25
C ASP A 146 21.01 24.22 15.61
N ALA A 147 22.17 23.68 15.23
CA ALA A 147 23.17 24.42 14.48
C ALA A 147 22.64 24.88 13.12
N TYR A 148 21.91 24.03 12.39
CA TYR A 148 21.27 24.36 11.13
C TYR A 148 20.23 25.46 11.31
N ARG A 149 19.36 25.34 12.33
CA ARG A 149 18.35 26.36 12.67
C ARG A 149 18.99 27.74 12.87
N LYS A 150 20.08 27.80 13.67
CA LYS A 150 20.82 29.03 13.95
C LYS A 150 21.48 29.59 12.70
N LYS A 151 22.13 28.74 11.91
CA LYS A 151 22.79 29.12 10.64
C LYS A 151 21.82 29.70 9.62
N LYS A 152 20.59 29.16 9.58
CA LYS A 152 19.53 29.60 8.64
C LYS A 152 18.60 30.67 9.20
N ASP A 153 18.80 31.11 10.45
CA ASP A 153 17.94 32.07 11.18
C ASP A 153 16.45 31.70 11.15
N ILE A 154 16.14 30.38 11.33
CA ILE A 154 14.77 29.90 11.32
C ILE A 154 14.10 30.27 12.64
N LYS A 155 13.12 31.17 12.59
CA LYS A 155 12.38 31.69 13.77
C LYS A 155 11.05 31.00 13.97
N GLU A 156 10.39 30.60 12.90
CA GLU A 156 9.06 30.00 12.93
C GLU A 156 9.17 28.47 12.98
N ILE A 157 8.66 27.88 14.05
CA ILE A 157 8.67 26.43 14.29
C ILE A 157 7.25 26.01 14.65
N TYR A 158 6.66 25.12 13.86
CA TYR A 158 5.28 24.63 14.07
C TYR A 158 5.21 23.42 15.02
N GLY A 159 6.34 22.84 15.36
CA GLY A 159 6.50 21.64 16.17
C GLY A 159 7.04 20.46 15.33
N ASP A 160 7.62 19.50 16.04
CA ASP A 160 8.11 18.25 15.43
C ASP A 160 7.14 17.08 15.64
N VAL A 161 6.30 17.15 16.69
CA VAL A 161 5.29 16.12 16.96
C VAL A 161 4.07 16.71 17.68
N THR A 162 2.88 16.24 17.30
CA THR A 162 1.62 16.59 17.96
C THR A 162 1.44 15.82 19.28
N GLU A 163 0.61 16.39 20.17
CA GLU A 163 0.18 15.72 21.37
C GLU A 163 -1.11 14.93 21.09
N GLU A 164 -1.10 13.64 21.41
CA GLU A 164 -2.24 12.76 21.20
C GLU A 164 -2.60 12.03 22.49
N ALA A 165 -3.87 11.67 22.62
CA ALA A 165 -4.33 10.89 23.77
C ALA A 165 -3.71 9.49 23.75
N PRO A 166 -3.29 8.95 24.90
CA PRO A 166 -2.75 7.59 24.98
C PRO A 166 -3.81 6.55 24.57
N VAL A 167 -3.37 5.52 23.90
CA VAL A 167 -4.20 4.41 23.43
C VAL A 167 -3.68 3.09 23.99
N GLU A 168 -4.58 2.31 24.58
CA GLU A 168 -4.32 0.89 24.84
C GLU A 168 -5.25 0.05 23.96
N TYR A 169 -4.65 -0.79 23.10
CA TYR A 169 -5.38 -1.66 22.18
C TYR A 169 -4.68 -3.01 22.03
N LEU A 170 -5.18 -4.04 22.73
CA LEU A 170 -4.55 -5.36 22.78
C LEU A 170 -5.50 -6.42 22.21
N GLU A 171 -5.29 -6.80 20.97
CA GLU A 171 -5.99 -7.96 20.41
C GLU A 171 -5.55 -9.24 21.11
N SER A 172 -6.49 -10.13 21.39
CA SER A 172 -6.20 -11.41 22.06
C SER A 172 -5.56 -12.42 21.13
N SER A 173 -6.01 -12.48 19.88
CA SER A 173 -5.48 -13.35 18.83
C SER A 173 -5.96 -12.91 17.46
N GLY A 174 -5.19 -13.24 16.42
CA GLY A 174 -5.64 -13.14 15.02
C GLY A 174 -6.30 -14.47 14.59
N LYS A 175 -7.43 -14.37 13.89
CA LYS A 175 -8.07 -15.52 13.24
C LYS A 175 -7.76 -15.49 11.75
N PHE A 176 -6.72 -16.20 11.35
CA PHE A 176 -6.29 -16.25 9.96
C PHE A 176 -6.34 -17.68 9.43
N GLY A 177 -6.65 -17.81 8.13
CA GLY A 177 -6.58 -19.09 7.44
C GLY A 177 -5.15 -19.65 7.45
N LYS A 178 -5.02 -20.95 7.58
CA LYS A 178 -3.73 -21.61 7.37
C LYS A 178 -3.46 -21.71 5.88
N ILE A 179 -2.20 -21.48 5.49
CA ILE A 179 -1.76 -21.83 4.15
C ILE A 179 -1.64 -23.35 4.04
N GLU A 180 -2.06 -23.89 2.93
CA GLU A 180 -1.92 -25.28 2.54
C GLU A 180 -0.87 -25.36 1.41
N PRO A 181 0.44 -25.55 1.73
CA PRO A 181 1.51 -25.42 0.76
C PRO A 181 1.30 -26.23 -0.52
N GLU A 182 0.91 -27.53 -0.39
CA GLU A 182 0.69 -28.42 -1.55
C GLU A 182 -0.40 -27.88 -2.48
N LYS A 183 -1.54 -27.44 -1.93
CA LYS A 183 -2.66 -26.90 -2.70
C LYS A 183 -2.23 -25.66 -3.49
N TYR A 184 -1.56 -24.73 -2.83
CA TYR A 184 -1.17 -23.47 -3.46
C TYR A 184 -0.01 -23.64 -4.42
N ARG A 185 0.91 -24.58 -4.17
CA ARG A 185 1.96 -24.97 -5.11
C ARG A 185 1.38 -25.46 -6.43
N GLU A 186 0.48 -26.43 -6.38
CA GLU A 186 -0.16 -26.97 -7.59
C GLU A 186 -1.01 -25.92 -8.29
N TRP A 187 -1.68 -25.07 -7.54
CA TRP A 187 -2.49 -24.00 -8.11
C TRP A 187 -1.63 -22.96 -8.86
N ILE A 188 -0.53 -22.47 -8.29
CA ILE A 188 0.31 -21.47 -9.00
C ILE A 188 1.01 -22.08 -10.22
N LYS A 189 1.37 -23.37 -10.20
CA LYS A 189 1.85 -24.08 -11.38
C LYS A 189 0.79 -24.08 -12.49
N LYS A 190 -0.46 -24.42 -12.13
CA LYS A 190 -1.59 -24.35 -13.05
C LYS A 190 -1.78 -22.94 -13.59
N LEU A 191 -1.75 -21.92 -12.71
CA LEU A 191 -1.92 -20.53 -13.09
C LEU A 191 -0.80 -20.06 -14.06
N SER A 192 0.45 -20.41 -13.77
CA SER A 192 1.58 -20.07 -14.65
C SER A 192 1.55 -20.84 -15.99
N SER A 193 0.89 -22.01 -16.05
CA SER A 193 0.73 -22.78 -17.29
C SER A 193 -0.19 -22.12 -18.32
N ILE A 194 -1.01 -21.14 -17.91
CA ILE A 194 -1.90 -20.38 -18.78
C ILE A 194 -1.11 -19.71 -19.91
N PHE A 195 0.09 -19.25 -19.62
CA PHE A 195 0.96 -18.56 -20.58
C PHE A 195 1.45 -19.44 -21.73
N LYS A 196 1.34 -20.78 -21.61
CA LYS A 196 1.58 -21.72 -22.71
C LYS A 196 0.62 -21.56 -23.90
N LYS A 197 -0.45 -20.78 -23.75
CA LYS A 197 -1.42 -20.47 -24.82
C LYS A 197 -1.02 -19.24 -25.64
N TYR A 198 -0.07 -18.43 -25.17
CA TYR A 198 0.17 -17.07 -25.67
C TYR A 198 1.61 -16.88 -26.17
N PRO A 199 1.88 -17.14 -27.45
CA PRO A 199 3.26 -17.20 -27.99
C PRO A 199 3.99 -15.85 -27.98
N ASN A 200 3.29 -14.73 -27.98
CA ASN A 200 3.91 -13.41 -27.95
C ASN A 200 4.40 -13.01 -26.55
N ILE A 201 3.99 -13.71 -25.50
CA ILE A 201 4.48 -13.50 -24.15
C ILE A 201 5.77 -14.30 -23.98
N GLN A 202 6.89 -13.59 -23.91
CA GLN A 202 8.22 -14.18 -23.92
C GLN A 202 8.63 -14.73 -22.56
N ASP A 203 8.20 -14.04 -21.50
CA ASP A 203 8.51 -14.40 -20.12
C ASP A 203 7.31 -14.14 -19.22
N SER A 204 7.10 -15.02 -18.25
CA SER A 204 5.98 -14.91 -17.31
C SER A 204 6.26 -15.65 -16.02
N ASP A 205 5.97 -14.99 -14.91
CA ASP A 205 6.11 -15.54 -13.56
C ASP A 205 4.84 -15.34 -12.74
N VAL A 206 4.55 -16.30 -11.92
CA VAL A 206 3.47 -16.22 -10.91
C VAL A 206 4.07 -16.43 -9.53
N PHE A 207 3.87 -15.48 -8.64
CA PHE A 207 4.34 -15.54 -7.27
C PHE A 207 3.16 -15.47 -6.31
N LEU A 208 3.15 -16.35 -5.33
CA LEU A 208 2.27 -16.28 -4.18
C LEU A 208 3.11 -15.97 -2.94
N ASN A 209 2.67 -14.97 -2.18
CA ASN A 209 3.25 -14.65 -0.89
C ASN A 209 2.14 -14.52 0.15
N TYR A 210 2.25 -15.27 1.25
CA TYR A 210 1.33 -15.20 2.37
C TYR A 210 2.12 -14.94 3.66
N SER A 211 1.71 -13.94 4.41
CA SER A 211 2.36 -13.55 5.65
C SER A 211 1.36 -13.37 6.79
N LEU A 212 1.69 -13.91 7.94
CA LEU A 212 1.04 -13.62 9.21
C LEU A 212 1.92 -12.64 9.99
N ILE A 213 1.34 -11.54 10.44
CA ILE A 213 2.07 -10.44 11.04
C ILE A 213 1.47 -10.12 12.41
N THR A 214 2.32 -10.10 13.43
CA THR A 214 1.98 -9.56 14.76
C THR A 214 2.77 -8.26 14.95
N LYS A 215 2.07 -7.18 15.26
CA LYS A 215 2.68 -5.88 15.53
C LYS A 215 2.48 -5.53 16.99
N ARG A 216 3.56 -5.10 17.67
CA ARG A 216 3.52 -4.58 19.04
C ARG A 216 4.19 -3.21 19.06
N PHE A 217 3.60 -2.30 19.79
CA PHE A 217 4.11 -0.94 19.96
C PHE A 217 3.91 -0.48 21.40
N VAL A 218 4.90 0.22 21.92
CA VAL A 218 4.82 0.93 23.19
C VAL A 218 5.57 2.26 23.08
N ASN A 219 5.09 3.31 23.76
CA ASN A 219 5.80 4.57 23.87
C ASN A 219 5.74 5.19 25.26
N SER A 220 6.59 6.17 25.52
CA SER A 220 6.66 6.88 26.79
C SER A 220 5.48 7.82 27.09
N GLU A 221 4.54 7.96 26.16
CA GLU A 221 3.27 8.68 26.34
C GLU A 221 2.12 7.74 26.76
N ASN A 222 2.44 6.55 27.27
CA ASN A 222 1.50 5.52 27.74
C ASN A 222 0.62 4.90 26.65
N THR A 223 1.03 4.98 25.39
CA THR A 223 0.37 4.22 24.32
C THR A 223 0.98 2.83 24.20
N SER A 224 0.11 1.82 24.11
CA SER A 224 0.51 0.45 23.82
C SER A 224 -0.52 -0.24 22.94
N TYR A 225 -0.06 -0.94 21.89
CA TYR A 225 -0.94 -1.80 21.12
C TYR A 225 -0.28 -3.12 20.71
N ARG A 226 -1.14 -4.13 20.52
CA ARG A 226 -0.83 -5.38 19.85
C ARG A 226 -1.93 -5.67 18.85
N THR A 227 -1.55 -5.85 17.59
CA THR A 227 -2.47 -6.19 16.50
C THR A 227 -1.96 -7.38 15.72
N PHE A 228 -2.88 -8.10 15.10
CA PHE A 228 -2.60 -9.20 14.21
C PHE A 228 -3.15 -8.86 12.83
N SER A 229 -2.41 -9.20 11.79
CA SER A 229 -2.86 -9.11 10.40
C SER A 229 -2.32 -10.26 9.58
N SER A 230 -2.99 -10.57 8.51
CA SER A 230 -2.47 -11.44 7.45
C SER A 230 -2.50 -10.70 6.13
N GLU A 231 -1.61 -11.08 5.25
CA GLU A 231 -1.47 -10.49 3.94
C GLU A 231 -1.16 -11.59 2.93
N LEU A 232 -1.99 -11.68 1.92
CA LEU A 232 -1.83 -12.63 0.82
C LEU A 232 -1.75 -11.85 -0.48
N SER A 233 -0.69 -12.07 -1.23
CA SER A 233 -0.56 -11.54 -2.59
C SER A 233 -0.33 -12.66 -3.60
N VAL A 234 -1.00 -12.55 -4.74
CA VAL A 234 -0.69 -13.33 -5.94
C VAL A 234 -0.31 -12.34 -7.03
N SER A 235 0.95 -12.39 -7.44
CA SER A 235 1.49 -11.48 -8.45
C SER A 235 1.78 -12.26 -9.73
N VAL A 236 1.25 -11.77 -10.83
CA VAL A 236 1.43 -12.34 -12.16
C VAL A 236 2.19 -11.31 -12.99
N PHE A 237 3.40 -11.65 -13.40
CA PHE A 237 4.25 -10.80 -14.23
C PHE A 237 4.29 -11.35 -15.65
N LEU A 238 4.39 -10.47 -16.61
CA LEU A 238 4.68 -10.83 -18.00
C LEU A 238 5.62 -9.83 -18.65
N SER A 239 6.38 -10.33 -19.62
CA SER A 239 7.26 -9.54 -20.45
C SER A 239 7.10 -9.96 -21.91
N MET A 240 7.03 -8.97 -22.79
CA MET A 240 7.04 -9.19 -24.22
C MET A 240 7.74 -8.05 -24.95
N GLN A 241 8.26 -8.33 -26.14
CA GLN A 241 8.85 -7.36 -27.03
C GLN A 241 8.26 -7.56 -28.43
N ASN A 242 7.61 -6.52 -28.96
CA ASN A 242 7.01 -6.60 -30.29
C ASN A 242 8.05 -6.53 -31.41
N ASP A 243 7.61 -6.67 -32.66
CA ASP A 243 8.50 -6.69 -33.84
C ASP A 243 9.26 -5.38 -34.05
N GLU A 244 8.81 -4.28 -33.49
CA GLU A 244 9.47 -2.98 -33.53
C GLU A 244 10.45 -2.74 -32.36
N GLY A 245 10.58 -3.71 -31.45
CA GLY A 245 11.47 -3.62 -30.30
C GLY A 245 10.83 -3.01 -29.06
N PHE A 246 9.54 -2.62 -29.09
CA PHE A 246 8.84 -2.15 -27.89
C PHE A 246 8.72 -3.27 -26.87
N ARG A 247 9.15 -2.98 -25.64
CA ARG A 247 9.01 -3.88 -24.50
C ARG A 247 7.84 -3.47 -23.64
N ILE A 248 7.03 -4.45 -23.31
CA ILE A 248 5.98 -4.35 -22.32
C ILE A 248 6.39 -5.25 -21.16
N ASN A 249 6.63 -4.65 -19.99
CA ASN A 249 6.77 -5.36 -18.74
C ASN A 249 5.58 -4.93 -17.89
N ASP A 250 4.72 -5.86 -17.54
CA ASP A 250 3.51 -5.53 -16.81
C ASP A 250 3.18 -6.61 -15.77
N SER A 251 2.32 -6.26 -14.83
CA SER A 251 1.90 -7.17 -13.77
C SER A 251 0.44 -6.99 -13.42
N LYS A 252 -0.20 -8.09 -13.00
CA LYS A 252 -1.50 -8.11 -12.34
C LYS A 252 -1.29 -8.67 -10.94
N ILE A 253 -1.77 -7.94 -9.92
CA ILE A 253 -1.61 -8.30 -8.52
C ILE A 253 -2.99 -8.46 -7.89
N PHE A 254 -3.19 -9.56 -7.20
CA PHE A 254 -4.36 -9.85 -6.38
C PHE A 254 -3.94 -9.78 -4.91
N LEU A 255 -4.68 -9.02 -4.12
CA LEU A 255 -4.37 -8.77 -2.71
C LEU A 255 -5.56 -9.12 -1.83
N HIS A 256 -5.34 -9.92 -0.81
CA HIS A 256 -6.34 -10.37 0.16
C HIS A 256 -5.76 -10.41 1.57
N ASN A 257 -6.65 -10.38 2.56
CA ASN A 257 -6.24 -10.56 3.95
C ASN A 257 -6.24 -12.05 4.38
N ASN A 258 -6.96 -12.90 3.66
CA ASN A 258 -7.15 -14.29 4.08
C ASN A 258 -7.16 -15.26 2.88
N PRO A 259 -6.39 -16.36 2.92
CA PRO A 259 -6.44 -17.41 1.91
C PRO A 259 -7.83 -18.02 1.68
N ALA A 260 -8.68 -18.06 2.71
CA ALA A 260 -10.04 -18.59 2.60
C ALA A 260 -10.98 -17.73 1.73
N GLY A 261 -10.64 -16.46 1.49
CA GLY A 261 -11.39 -15.56 0.62
C GLY A 261 -11.02 -15.65 -0.86
N LEU A 262 -10.04 -16.51 -1.23
CA LEU A 262 -9.60 -16.64 -2.61
C LEU A 262 -10.59 -17.45 -3.44
N ASP A 263 -11.13 -16.83 -4.48
CA ASP A 263 -11.80 -17.53 -5.58
C ASP A 263 -10.76 -17.90 -6.65
N LEU A 264 -10.21 -19.12 -6.53
CA LEU A 264 -9.14 -19.59 -7.41
C LEU A 264 -9.59 -19.70 -8.88
N ASP A 265 -10.82 -20.10 -9.13
CA ASP A 265 -11.38 -20.25 -10.48
C ASP A 265 -11.60 -18.88 -11.14
N ARG A 266 -12.07 -17.90 -10.37
CA ARG A 266 -12.17 -16.50 -10.83
C ARG A 266 -10.80 -15.96 -11.19
N MET A 267 -9.80 -16.17 -10.35
CA MET A 267 -8.44 -15.69 -10.60
C MET A 267 -7.82 -16.32 -11.85
N GLU A 268 -8.03 -17.61 -12.09
CA GLU A 268 -7.58 -18.27 -13.33
C GLU A 268 -8.21 -17.62 -14.56
N LYS A 269 -9.52 -17.35 -14.55
CA LYS A 269 -10.20 -16.66 -15.65
C LYS A 269 -9.65 -15.25 -15.87
N GLU A 270 -9.42 -14.51 -14.79
CA GLU A 270 -8.88 -13.16 -14.87
C GLU A 270 -7.44 -13.11 -15.37
N VAL A 271 -6.62 -14.12 -15.04
CA VAL A 271 -5.25 -14.22 -15.56
C VAL A 271 -5.25 -14.64 -17.03
N ASP A 272 -6.13 -15.56 -17.43
CA ASP A 272 -6.27 -15.95 -18.85
C ASP A 272 -6.76 -14.76 -19.71
N GLU A 273 -7.73 -14.00 -19.23
CA GLU A 273 -8.20 -12.78 -19.90
C GLU A 273 -7.08 -11.71 -20.00
N TYR A 274 -6.33 -11.52 -18.92
CA TYR A 274 -5.20 -10.61 -18.89
C TYR A 274 -4.12 -11.01 -19.92
N ALA A 275 -3.68 -12.27 -19.89
CA ALA A 275 -2.69 -12.79 -20.82
C ALA A 275 -3.16 -12.69 -22.28
N ARG A 276 -4.43 -13.03 -22.56
CA ARG A 276 -5.04 -12.90 -23.89
C ARG A 276 -5.04 -11.45 -24.37
N SER A 277 -5.51 -10.52 -23.52
CA SER A 277 -5.60 -9.09 -23.88
C SER A 277 -4.22 -8.51 -24.19
N MET A 278 -3.21 -8.88 -23.40
CA MET A 278 -1.83 -8.44 -23.64
C MET A 278 -1.25 -9.06 -24.92
N ASN A 279 -1.51 -10.35 -25.18
CA ASN A 279 -1.08 -11.02 -26.41
C ASN A 279 -1.75 -10.42 -27.66
N GLU A 280 -3.02 -10.01 -27.58
CA GLU A 280 -3.74 -9.32 -28.66
C GLU A 280 -3.21 -7.91 -28.90
N ALA A 281 -2.80 -7.22 -27.83
CA ALA A 281 -2.21 -5.87 -27.92
C ALA A 281 -0.79 -5.86 -28.50
N TYR A 282 -0.13 -7.01 -28.57
CA TYR A 282 1.29 -7.15 -28.98
C TYR A 282 1.62 -6.45 -30.32
N ASN A 283 0.84 -6.69 -31.37
CA ASN A 283 1.01 -6.09 -32.70
C ASN A 283 -0.23 -5.25 -33.11
N SER A 284 -0.89 -4.61 -32.15
CA SER A 284 -2.05 -3.78 -32.46
C SER A 284 -1.67 -2.48 -33.18
N GLU A 285 -2.67 -1.84 -33.78
CA GLU A 285 -2.51 -0.61 -34.53
C GLU A 285 -2.00 0.54 -33.63
N LYS A 286 -1.07 1.33 -34.14
CA LYS A 286 -0.60 2.54 -33.45
C LYS A 286 -1.60 3.67 -33.60
N VAL A 287 -1.66 4.49 -32.56
CA VAL A 287 -2.35 5.77 -32.57
C VAL A 287 -1.28 6.86 -32.55
N ASP A 288 -1.12 7.58 -33.66
CA ASP A 288 -0.12 8.65 -33.73
C ASP A 288 -0.51 9.82 -32.82
N TYR A 289 -1.80 10.20 -32.84
CA TYR A 289 -2.36 11.25 -32.01
C TYR A 289 -3.86 11.05 -31.80
N TYR A 290 -4.35 11.36 -30.62
CA TYR A 290 -5.78 11.37 -30.29
C TYR A 290 -6.08 12.47 -29.29
N VAL A 291 -7.11 13.25 -29.55
CA VAL A 291 -7.75 14.18 -28.60
C VAL A 291 -9.22 13.88 -28.57
N GLY A 292 -9.78 13.71 -27.39
CA GLY A 292 -11.19 13.44 -27.26
C GLY A 292 -11.56 12.74 -25.95
N PRO A 293 -12.86 12.38 -25.80
CA PRO A 293 -13.36 11.75 -24.60
C PRO A 293 -12.82 10.33 -24.42
N ALA A 294 -12.55 9.95 -23.16
CA ALA A 294 -12.09 8.60 -22.85
C ALA A 294 -12.86 7.98 -21.70
N LEU A 295 -13.03 6.65 -21.79
CA LEU A 295 -13.61 5.84 -20.74
C LEU A 295 -12.50 5.05 -20.05
N PHE A 296 -12.30 5.27 -18.75
CA PHE A 296 -11.38 4.49 -17.91
C PHE A 296 -12.18 3.41 -17.20
N GLU A 297 -11.80 2.15 -17.36
CA GLU A 297 -12.50 0.99 -16.81
C GLU A 297 -11.59 0.14 -15.94
N GLY A 298 -12.16 -0.46 -14.91
CA GLY A 298 -11.46 -1.41 -14.03
C GLY A 298 -10.21 -0.81 -13.39
N GLN A 299 -9.05 -1.47 -13.56
CA GLN A 299 -7.77 -1.03 -12.99
C GLN A 299 -7.45 0.43 -13.36
N ALA A 300 -7.74 0.85 -14.59
CA ALA A 300 -7.46 2.22 -15.01
C ALA A 300 -8.29 3.25 -14.21
N ALA A 301 -9.53 2.95 -13.84
CA ALA A 301 -10.33 3.82 -12.99
C ALA A 301 -9.78 3.88 -11.56
N GLY A 302 -9.37 2.75 -10.98
CA GLY A 302 -8.73 2.69 -9.66
C GLY A 302 -7.42 3.47 -9.62
N GLU A 303 -6.55 3.25 -10.60
CA GLU A 303 -5.26 3.94 -10.69
C GLU A 303 -5.39 5.44 -11.00
N PHE A 304 -6.40 5.85 -11.75
CA PHE A 304 -6.70 7.26 -11.96
C PHE A 304 -6.91 7.98 -10.63
N PHE A 305 -7.75 7.43 -9.74
CA PHE A 305 -7.95 7.99 -8.42
C PHE A 305 -6.73 7.85 -7.52
N ASN A 306 -6.02 6.71 -7.58
CA ASN A 306 -4.80 6.50 -6.81
C ASN A 306 -3.75 7.58 -7.16
N GLN A 307 -3.39 7.69 -8.43
CA GLN A 307 -2.24 8.49 -8.85
C GLN A 307 -2.53 9.99 -8.84
N LEU A 308 -3.73 10.41 -9.23
CA LEU A 308 -4.07 11.84 -9.30
C LEU A 308 -4.65 12.40 -8.00
N PHE A 309 -5.32 11.57 -7.19
CA PHE A 309 -5.98 12.05 -5.98
C PHE A 309 -5.31 11.53 -4.71
N VAL A 310 -5.34 10.22 -4.43
CA VAL A 310 -4.95 9.64 -3.13
C VAL A 310 -3.48 9.96 -2.79
N ARG A 311 -2.57 9.79 -3.74
CA ARG A 311 -1.13 10.11 -3.54
C ARG A 311 -0.86 11.60 -3.34
N ASN A 312 -1.79 12.46 -3.76
CA ASN A 312 -1.59 13.92 -3.74
C ASN A 312 -2.26 14.63 -2.56
N ILE A 313 -2.87 13.89 -1.61
CA ILE A 313 -3.51 14.45 -0.42
C ILE A 313 -2.88 13.96 0.89
N SER A 314 -1.66 13.46 0.85
CA SER A 314 -0.91 13.05 2.05
C SER A 314 -0.06 14.22 2.54
N PHE A 315 -0.29 14.66 3.79
CA PHE A 315 0.55 15.70 4.36
C PHE A 315 1.81 15.08 4.95
N ASN A 316 2.91 15.29 4.27
CA ASN A 316 4.24 14.91 4.74
C ASN A 316 5.13 16.14 4.64
N PRO A 317 5.39 16.86 5.75
CA PRO A 317 6.21 18.06 5.74
C PRO A 317 7.63 17.74 5.29
N LYS A 318 8.21 18.64 4.52
CA LYS A 318 9.60 18.52 4.08
C LYS A 318 10.51 18.56 5.30
N PRO A 319 11.30 17.52 5.59
CA PRO A 319 12.26 17.57 6.68
C PRO A 319 13.33 18.64 6.41
N TRP A 320 13.89 19.22 7.45
CA TRP A 320 15.06 20.03 7.27
C TRP A 320 16.26 19.17 6.87
N ALA A 321 17.10 19.68 5.97
CA ALA A 321 18.28 18.95 5.51
C ALA A 321 19.47 19.86 5.40
N ASP A 322 20.63 19.38 5.83
CA ASP A 322 21.88 20.12 5.69
C ASP A 322 22.28 20.28 4.21
N LYS A 323 21.94 19.30 3.37
CA LYS A 323 22.12 19.31 1.92
C LYS A 323 20.78 19.06 1.21
N ASP A 324 20.24 20.12 0.57
CA ASP A 324 18.97 20.04 -0.17
C ASP A 324 19.00 19.06 -1.36
N GLU A 325 20.18 18.76 -1.90
CA GLU A 325 20.35 17.85 -3.04
C GLU A 325 19.79 16.44 -2.74
N TRP A 326 19.89 15.99 -1.51
CA TRP A 326 19.41 14.68 -1.12
C TRP A 326 17.88 14.58 -1.11
N LEU A 327 17.21 15.69 -0.77
CA LEU A 327 15.74 15.72 -0.73
C LEU A 327 15.12 15.67 -2.13
N LYS A 328 15.82 16.10 -3.17
CA LYS A 328 15.32 16.07 -4.56
C LYS A 328 14.99 14.64 -5.03
N TYR A 329 15.70 13.64 -4.51
CA TYR A 329 15.51 12.24 -4.92
C TYR A 329 14.49 11.49 -4.07
N TYR A 330 14.20 11.98 -2.86
CA TYR A 330 13.45 11.23 -1.85
C TYR A 330 12.20 11.93 -1.33
N TYR A 331 11.96 13.17 -1.75
CA TYR A 331 10.82 13.94 -1.28
C TYR A 331 9.95 14.42 -2.44
N GLU A 332 8.75 13.85 -2.55
CA GLU A 332 7.73 14.33 -3.47
C GLU A 332 6.69 15.16 -2.71
N ILE A 333 6.50 16.42 -3.16
CA ILE A 333 5.49 17.31 -2.56
C ILE A 333 4.11 16.90 -3.08
N PRO A 334 3.18 16.51 -2.21
CA PRO A 334 1.80 16.22 -2.60
C PRO A 334 1.14 17.48 -3.19
N LYS A 335 0.65 17.38 -4.42
CA LYS A 335 0.23 18.55 -5.22
C LYS A 335 -1.11 19.18 -4.79
N LEU A 336 -1.92 18.46 -4.00
CA LEU A 336 -3.24 18.93 -3.57
C LEU A 336 -3.26 19.52 -2.15
N ASN A 337 -2.18 19.46 -1.39
CA ASN A 337 -2.14 19.95 0.00
C ASN A 337 -2.57 21.43 0.12
N GLU A 338 -2.20 22.27 -0.85
CA GLU A 338 -2.59 23.68 -0.88
C GLU A 338 -3.99 23.93 -1.47
N ARG A 339 -4.74 22.85 -1.73
CA ARG A 339 -6.09 22.92 -2.32
C ARG A 339 -7.22 22.69 -1.32
N ILE A 340 -6.93 22.60 -0.02
CA ILE A 340 -7.97 22.52 1.03
C ILE A 340 -8.95 23.69 0.85
N GLY A 341 -10.25 23.40 0.91
CA GLY A 341 -11.35 24.32 0.65
C GLY A 341 -11.63 24.61 -0.83
N LYS A 342 -10.79 24.17 -1.75
CA LYS A 342 -10.93 24.39 -3.19
C LYS A 342 -11.58 23.19 -3.88
N ARG A 343 -12.28 23.47 -5.01
CA ARG A 343 -12.85 22.42 -5.85
C ARG A 343 -11.77 21.66 -6.62
N ILE A 344 -11.71 20.35 -6.42
CA ILE A 344 -10.79 19.45 -7.12
C ILE A 344 -11.51 18.39 -7.96
N PHE A 345 -12.80 18.15 -7.70
CA PHE A 345 -13.69 17.28 -8.47
C PHE A 345 -14.96 18.00 -8.89
N PRO A 346 -15.74 17.44 -9.84
CA PRO A 346 -17.12 17.86 -10.08
C PRO A 346 -17.95 17.77 -8.79
N ALA A 347 -19.00 18.60 -8.70
CA ALA A 347 -19.82 18.68 -7.48
C ALA A 347 -20.55 17.38 -7.11
N PHE A 348 -20.70 16.47 -8.05
CA PHE A 348 -21.36 15.18 -7.83
C PHE A 348 -20.44 14.11 -7.24
N ILE A 349 -19.14 14.42 -7.01
CA ILE A 349 -18.17 13.49 -6.40
C ILE A 349 -17.88 13.91 -4.97
N SER A 350 -17.97 12.93 -4.06
CA SER A 350 -17.53 13.03 -2.66
C SER A 350 -16.65 11.83 -2.31
N ALA A 351 -15.72 12.01 -1.38
CA ALA A 351 -14.82 10.94 -0.96
C ALA A 351 -14.52 11.00 0.54
N TYR A 352 -14.38 9.83 1.16
CA TYR A 352 -13.93 9.69 2.54
C TYR A 352 -12.98 8.49 2.69
N ASP A 353 -12.22 8.47 3.75
CA ASP A 353 -11.41 7.31 4.16
C ASP A 353 -11.98 6.73 5.45
N ASP A 354 -12.12 5.41 5.53
CA ASP A 354 -12.54 4.72 6.74
C ASP A 354 -11.74 3.42 6.94
N PRO A 355 -10.63 3.48 7.71
CA PRO A 355 -9.82 2.29 7.98
C PRO A 355 -10.50 1.24 8.87
N SER A 356 -11.66 1.53 9.44
CA SER A 356 -12.39 0.56 10.27
C SER A 356 -13.15 -0.48 9.47
N GLU A 357 -13.47 -0.17 8.21
CA GLU A 357 -14.14 -1.08 7.28
C GLU A 357 -13.19 -2.22 6.84
N THR A 358 -13.70 -3.45 6.80
CA THR A 358 -12.89 -4.64 6.50
C THR A 358 -13.26 -5.31 5.18
N SER A 359 -14.43 -5.00 4.63
CA SER A 359 -14.90 -5.60 3.38
C SER A 359 -15.91 -4.70 2.66
N PHE A 360 -15.95 -4.82 1.33
CA PHE A 360 -16.97 -4.25 0.46
C PHE A 360 -17.23 -5.21 -0.71
N GLY A 361 -17.93 -6.31 -0.44
CA GLY A 361 -18.02 -7.43 -1.40
C GLY A 361 -16.72 -8.25 -1.54
N GLU A 362 -15.60 -7.63 -1.32
CA GLU A 362 -14.24 -8.19 -1.29
C GLU A 362 -13.49 -7.68 -0.05
N ASP A 363 -12.35 -8.29 0.28
CA ASP A 363 -11.49 -7.84 1.37
C ASP A 363 -10.96 -6.41 1.11
N LEU A 364 -11.03 -5.55 2.13
CA LEU A 364 -10.36 -4.27 2.14
C LEU A 364 -9.04 -4.41 2.90
N ILE A 365 -7.93 -4.29 2.19
CA ILE A 365 -6.60 -4.52 2.76
C ILE A 365 -6.03 -3.29 3.47
N GLY A 366 -6.61 -2.12 3.26
CA GLY A 366 -6.21 -0.86 3.90
C GLY A 366 -6.72 -0.68 5.33
N ASN A 367 -7.39 -1.70 5.90
CA ASN A 367 -7.96 -1.62 7.24
C ASN A 367 -6.90 -1.69 8.35
N TYR A 368 -7.14 -0.94 9.42
CA TYR A 368 -6.37 -1.01 10.68
C TYR A 368 -7.17 -0.39 11.83
N LYS A 369 -6.84 -0.77 13.06
CA LYS A 369 -7.53 -0.32 14.28
C LYS A 369 -6.79 0.80 15.02
N VAL A 370 -5.47 0.84 14.84
CA VAL A 370 -4.57 1.87 15.39
C VAL A 370 -3.51 2.11 14.33
N ASP A 371 -3.15 3.35 14.08
CA ASP A 371 -2.09 3.68 13.14
C ASP A 371 -0.69 3.35 13.69
N SER A 372 0.35 3.56 12.90
CA SER A 372 1.71 3.19 13.31
C SER A 372 2.31 4.09 14.40
N GLU A 373 1.66 5.19 14.75
CA GLU A 373 2.05 6.09 15.84
C GLU A 373 1.18 5.90 17.10
N GLY A 374 0.23 4.97 17.06
CA GLY A 374 -0.66 4.69 18.16
C GLY A 374 -1.91 5.57 18.21
N VAL A 375 -2.26 6.23 17.13
CA VAL A 375 -3.47 7.07 17.04
C VAL A 375 -4.62 6.23 16.47
N LYS A 376 -5.81 6.32 17.08
CA LYS A 376 -7.00 5.65 16.53
C LYS A 376 -7.49 6.41 15.31
N PRO A 377 -7.66 5.74 14.15
CA PRO A 377 -8.28 6.35 13.00
C PRO A 377 -9.77 6.55 13.23
N GLY A 378 -10.34 7.52 12.52
CA GLY A 378 -11.77 7.69 12.35
C GLY A 378 -12.11 7.87 10.88
N ARG A 379 -13.39 7.83 10.56
CA ARG A 379 -13.83 8.21 9.22
C ARG A 379 -13.44 9.66 8.93
N LEU A 380 -12.67 9.87 7.87
CA LEU A 380 -12.15 11.15 7.44
C LEU A 380 -12.83 11.60 6.15
N GLU A 381 -13.63 12.67 6.18
CA GLU A 381 -14.20 13.28 4.98
C GLU A 381 -13.09 13.97 4.20
N LEU A 382 -12.71 13.41 3.06
CA LEU A 382 -11.66 13.96 2.20
C LEU A 382 -12.22 15.01 1.24
N VAL A 383 -13.34 14.68 0.60
CA VAL A 383 -13.99 15.53 -0.41
C VAL A 383 -15.48 15.57 -0.18
N LYS A 384 -16.04 16.77 -0.12
CA LYS A 384 -17.49 17.01 -0.03
C LYS A 384 -17.98 17.81 -1.23
N LYS A 385 -18.83 17.21 -2.04
CA LYS A 385 -19.39 17.85 -3.26
C LYS A 385 -18.32 18.52 -4.12
N GLY A 386 -17.23 17.80 -4.38
CA GLY A 386 -16.10 18.21 -5.20
C GLY A 386 -15.08 19.13 -4.55
N LYS A 387 -15.29 19.58 -3.31
CA LYS A 387 -14.33 20.41 -2.56
C LYS A 387 -13.47 19.52 -1.65
N LEU A 388 -12.16 19.76 -1.64
CA LEU A 388 -11.24 19.11 -0.71
C LEU A 388 -11.44 19.69 0.69
N GLU A 389 -11.85 18.87 1.64
CA GLU A 389 -12.10 19.27 3.03
C GLU A 389 -10.90 18.96 3.94
N HIS A 390 -10.37 17.73 3.83
CA HIS A 390 -9.25 17.27 4.64
C HIS A 390 -8.23 16.51 3.79
N ILE A 391 -7.02 16.38 4.35
CA ILE A 391 -5.93 15.57 3.83
C ILE A 391 -5.41 14.65 4.92
N TYR A 392 -4.67 13.61 4.58
CA TYR A 392 -4.07 12.71 5.56
C TYR A 392 -3.00 13.42 6.38
N ALA A 393 -2.97 13.13 7.68
CA ALA A 393 -2.00 13.70 8.62
C ALA A 393 -1.50 12.64 9.61
N SER A 394 -0.17 12.59 9.77
CA SER A 394 0.52 11.90 10.85
C SER A 394 0.68 12.83 12.06
N ARG A 395 1.51 12.44 13.04
CA ARG A 395 1.81 13.29 14.19
C ARG A 395 2.80 14.43 13.91
N VAL A 396 3.26 14.60 12.67
CA VAL A 396 4.13 15.73 12.29
C VAL A 396 3.27 16.94 11.91
N PRO A 397 3.28 18.04 12.69
CA PRO A 397 2.42 19.19 12.45
C PRO A 397 3.03 20.21 11.47
N ASP A 398 2.18 21.13 11.00
CA ASP A 398 2.60 22.38 10.36
C ASP A 398 1.71 23.56 10.79
N LYS A 399 1.77 24.67 10.06
CA LYS A 399 0.92 25.84 10.33
C LYS A 399 -0.58 25.56 10.24
N SER A 400 -1.00 24.65 9.38
CA SER A 400 -2.41 24.31 9.07
C SER A 400 -2.89 23.02 9.76
N ILE A 401 -1.99 22.07 10.02
CA ILE A 401 -2.30 20.78 10.61
C ILE A 401 -1.69 20.72 12.01
N ARG A 402 -2.55 20.61 13.02
CA ARG A 402 -2.16 20.66 14.44
C ARG A 402 -2.36 19.35 15.19
N LYS A 403 -2.99 18.36 14.57
CA LYS A 403 -3.25 17.03 15.16
C LYS A 403 -3.16 15.96 14.07
N SER A 404 -2.78 14.76 14.47
CA SER A 404 -2.95 13.56 13.65
C SER A 404 -4.43 13.25 13.45
N ASN A 405 -4.78 12.72 12.30
CA ASN A 405 -6.11 12.15 12.06
C ASN A 405 -6.10 10.61 12.00
N GLY A 406 -5.04 10.00 12.56
CA GLY A 406 -4.92 8.55 12.66
C GLY A 406 -4.54 7.88 11.34
N HIS A 407 -3.85 8.60 10.47
CA HIS A 407 -3.39 8.08 9.18
C HIS A 407 -1.85 8.02 9.08
N GLY A 408 -1.16 7.95 10.22
CA GLY A 408 0.28 7.70 10.28
C GLY A 408 0.60 6.25 9.95
N ARG A 409 1.16 5.97 8.78
CA ARG A 409 1.53 4.63 8.30
C ARG A 409 3.04 4.48 8.26
N GLY A 410 3.54 3.38 8.78
CA GLY A 410 4.97 3.09 8.83
C GLY A 410 5.22 1.59 9.05
N THR A 411 6.41 1.16 8.67
CA THR A 411 6.90 -0.21 8.91
C THR A 411 8.12 -0.18 9.82
N VAL A 412 8.66 -1.33 10.14
CA VAL A 412 9.95 -1.44 10.85
C VAL A 412 11.08 -0.79 10.05
N ASN A 413 10.99 -0.78 8.72
CA ASN A 413 12.02 -0.30 7.81
C ASN A 413 11.81 1.14 7.33
N SER A 414 10.67 1.77 7.65
CA SER A 414 10.34 3.12 7.21
C SER A 414 9.98 4.04 8.36
N PHE A 415 10.16 5.35 8.16
CA PHE A 415 9.54 6.35 9.02
C PHE A 415 8.02 6.33 8.84
N VAL A 416 7.31 6.95 9.77
CA VAL A 416 5.87 7.11 9.62
C VAL A 416 5.59 8.28 8.70
N THR A 417 4.72 8.04 7.72
CA THR A 417 4.21 9.05 6.79
C THR A 417 2.70 9.05 6.79
N ALA A 418 2.08 10.18 6.49
CA ALA A 418 0.64 10.24 6.32
C ALA A 418 0.22 9.50 5.04
N SER A 419 -0.72 8.55 5.14
CA SER A 419 -1.10 7.70 4.02
C SER A 419 -2.51 7.13 4.17
N ALA A 420 -3.14 6.81 3.04
CA ALA A 420 -4.50 6.28 2.97
C ALA A 420 -4.67 4.91 3.65
N GLY A 421 -5.89 4.65 4.11
CA GLY A 421 -6.40 3.35 4.50
C GLY A 421 -7.37 2.80 3.45
N ASN A 422 -8.68 2.93 3.68
CA ASN A 422 -9.75 2.52 2.77
C ASN A 422 -10.50 3.75 2.25
N VAL A 423 -10.27 4.10 1.00
CA VAL A 423 -10.81 5.31 0.37
C VAL A 423 -12.10 4.97 -0.37
N PHE A 424 -13.19 5.63 -0.03
CA PHE A 424 -14.49 5.48 -0.68
C PHE A 424 -14.78 6.69 -1.54
N ILE A 425 -14.98 6.48 -2.85
CA ILE A 425 -15.32 7.51 -3.81
C ILE A 425 -16.75 7.30 -4.26
N ASN A 426 -17.60 8.28 -4.00
CA ASN A 426 -19.02 8.25 -4.29
C ASN A 426 -19.38 9.27 -5.36
N SER A 427 -20.31 8.91 -6.24
CA SER A 427 -20.83 9.76 -7.29
C SER A 427 -22.36 9.85 -7.20
N GLU A 428 -22.89 11.08 -7.21
CA GLU A 428 -24.33 11.35 -7.28
C GLU A 428 -24.88 11.30 -8.72
N LYS A 429 -24.00 11.23 -9.73
CA LYS A 429 -24.33 11.13 -11.15
C LYS A 429 -23.79 9.85 -11.77
N ALA A 430 -24.04 8.72 -11.10
CA ALA A 430 -23.69 7.42 -11.62
C ALA A 430 -24.72 6.96 -12.67
N LEU A 431 -24.25 6.38 -13.76
CA LEU A 431 -25.06 5.92 -14.89
C LEU A 431 -24.87 4.41 -15.10
N PRO A 432 -25.94 3.69 -15.50
CA PRO A 432 -25.78 2.33 -16.01
C PRO A 432 -24.77 2.30 -17.15
N TYR A 433 -23.97 1.24 -17.22
CA TYR A 433 -22.87 1.14 -18.18
C TYR A 433 -23.30 1.42 -19.63
N LYS A 434 -24.50 0.94 -20.05
CA LYS A 434 -25.03 1.19 -21.37
C LYS A 434 -25.28 2.69 -21.66
N GLU A 435 -25.74 3.42 -20.66
CA GLU A 435 -25.95 4.87 -20.77
C GLU A 435 -24.61 5.62 -20.81
N LEU A 436 -23.62 5.15 -20.05
CA LEU A 436 -22.28 5.70 -20.07
C LEU A 436 -21.62 5.53 -21.46
N LEU A 437 -21.81 4.36 -22.10
CA LEU A 437 -21.39 4.13 -23.49
C LEU A 437 -22.14 5.03 -24.47
N GLY A 438 -23.44 5.24 -24.27
CA GLY A 438 -24.23 6.18 -25.07
C GLY A 438 -23.70 7.61 -24.97
N LYS A 439 -23.36 8.03 -23.76
CA LYS A 439 -22.83 9.37 -23.50
C LYS A 439 -21.45 9.60 -24.14
N ILE A 440 -20.50 8.67 -24.00
CA ILE A 440 -19.19 8.82 -24.67
C ILE A 440 -19.32 8.81 -26.19
N THR A 441 -20.25 7.99 -26.72
CA THR A 441 -20.53 7.94 -28.15
C THR A 441 -21.10 9.27 -28.67
N ALA A 442 -22.01 9.91 -27.92
CA ALA A 442 -22.53 11.22 -28.26
C ALA A 442 -21.43 12.29 -28.26
N MET A 443 -20.58 12.32 -27.20
CA MET A 443 -19.46 13.25 -27.11
C MET A 443 -18.45 13.08 -28.27
N GLY A 444 -18.14 11.83 -28.64
CA GLY A 444 -17.25 11.57 -29.76
C GLY A 444 -17.85 12.01 -31.10
N LYS A 445 -19.18 11.85 -31.32
CA LYS A 445 -19.84 12.32 -32.52
C LYS A 445 -19.94 13.86 -32.60
N GLU A 446 -20.11 14.53 -31.47
CA GLU A 446 -20.08 16.00 -31.38
C GLU A 446 -18.72 16.58 -31.80
N GLN A 447 -17.66 15.82 -31.59
CA GLN A 447 -16.28 16.15 -31.97
C GLN A 447 -15.88 15.57 -33.34
N GLU A 448 -16.85 15.04 -34.10
CA GLU A 448 -16.65 14.44 -35.45
C GLU A 448 -15.59 13.30 -35.46
N LEU A 449 -15.44 12.57 -34.33
CA LEU A 449 -14.51 11.47 -34.21
C LEU A 449 -15.07 10.18 -34.86
N GLU A 450 -14.19 9.35 -35.40
CA GLU A 450 -14.55 8.01 -35.88
C GLU A 450 -14.60 6.98 -34.76
N TYR A 451 -13.80 7.18 -33.71
CA TYR A 451 -13.71 6.32 -32.53
C TYR A 451 -13.44 7.14 -31.28
N VAL A 452 -13.69 6.54 -30.13
CA VAL A 452 -13.26 7.05 -28.82
C VAL A 452 -12.36 6.03 -28.14
N VAL A 453 -11.61 6.46 -27.12
CA VAL A 453 -10.65 5.61 -26.44
C VAL A 453 -11.25 5.03 -25.17
N VAL A 454 -11.02 3.73 -24.95
CA VAL A 454 -11.31 3.02 -23.70
C VAL A 454 -10.00 2.55 -23.10
N VAL A 455 -9.65 3.03 -21.92
CA VAL A 455 -8.44 2.66 -21.19
C VAL A 455 -8.80 1.63 -20.12
N LYS A 456 -8.25 0.43 -20.23
CA LYS A 456 -8.49 -0.67 -19.28
C LYS A 456 -7.42 -0.80 -18.23
N LYS A 457 -6.20 -0.42 -18.60
CA LYS A 457 -5.05 -0.50 -17.70
C LYS A 457 -4.08 0.64 -17.95
N ILE A 458 -3.61 1.25 -16.88
CA ILE A 458 -2.51 2.20 -16.89
C ILE A 458 -1.37 1.68 -16.00
N ALA A 459 -0.16 2.10 -16.29
CA ALA A 459 0.99 1.71 -15.51
C ALA A 459 0.86 2.21 -14.06
N SER A 460 1.07 1.32 -13.10
CA SER A 460 1.09 1.68 -11.66
C SER A 460 2.35 2.48 -11.30
N TYR A 461 3.35 2.43 -12.15
CA TYR A 461 4.58 3.21 -12.08
C TYR A 461 4.54 4.33 -13.12
N LYS A 462 4.85 5.56 -12.70
CA LYS A 462 4.92 6.74 -13.55
C LYS A 462 6.37 7.19 -13.72
N ASP A 463 6.65 7.81 -14.84
CA ASP A 463 7.89 8.56 -15.02
C ASP A 463 7.95 9.75 -14.04
N SER A 464 9.12 10.13 -13.55
CA SER A 464 9.28 11.16 -12.52
C SER A 464 8.64 12.51 -12.87
N GLU A 465 8.50 12.81 -14.17
CA GLU A 465 7.92 14.05 -14.66
C GLU A 465 6.40 13.99 -14.85
N LYS A 466 5.80 12.79 -14.85
CA LYS A 466 4.36 12.58 -15.04
C LYS A 466 3.63 12.45 -13.70
N LEU A 467 2.36 12.82 -13.68
CA LEU A 467 1.48 12.62 -12.52
C LEU A 467 0.69 11.30 -12.59
N ILE A 468 0.57 10.72 -13.77
CA ILE A 468 -0.14 9.46 -14.04
C ILE A 468 0.68 8.59 -14.99
N GLY A 469 0.62 7.29 -14.79
CA GLY A 469 1.25 6.30 -15.67
C GLY A 469 0.57 6.22 -17.03
N ASP A 470 1.32 5.85 -18.06
CA ASP A 470 0.82 5.72 -19.41
C ASP A 470 -0.12 4.51 -19.58
N PRO A 471 -0.98 4.49 -20.61
CA PRO A 471 -1.82 3.35 -20.92
C PRO A 471 -0.97 2.10 -21.22
N VAL A 472 -1.29 0.99 -20.56
CA VAL A 472 -0.72 -0.33 -20.83
C VAL A 472 -1.67 -1.15 -21.71
N LEU A 473 -2.97 -0.99 -21.50
CA LEU A 473 -4.01 -1.65 -22.29
C LEU A 473 -5.13 -0.66 -22.58
N ALA A 474 -5.28 -0.34 -23.85
CA ALA A 474 -6.33 0.57 -24.32
C ALA A 474 -6.91 0.08 -25.66
N TYR A 475 -8.10 0.59 -25.99
CA TYR A 475 -8.86 0.20 -27.16
C TYR A 475 -9.47 1.40 -27.88
N LYS A 476 -9.53 1.34 -29.22
CA LYS A 476 -10.46 2.14 -30.01
C LYS A 476 -11.85 1.54 -29.88
N LEU A 477 -12.84 2.32 -29.51
CA LEU A 477 -14.25 1.98 -29.62
C LEU A 477 -14.81 2.69 -30.84
N ASN A 478 -15.06 1.95 -31.92
CA ASN A 478 -15.60 2.50 -33.16
C ASN A 478 -17.05 2.97 -32.94
N LEU A 479 -17.34 4.23 -33.29
CA LEU A 479 -18.65 4.86 -33.01
C LEU A 479 -19.78 4.38 -33.87
N LYS A 480 -19.52 3.66 -34.98
CA LYS A 480 -20.52 3.10 -35.86
C LYS A 480 -20.85 1.65 -35.51
N THR A 481 -19.80 0.85 -35.27
CA THR A 481 -19.92 -0.61 -35.07
C THR A 481 -19.93 -1.02 -33.62
N MET A 482 -19.56 -0.13 -32.71
CA MET A 482 -19.32 -0.37 -31.28
C MET A 482 -18.28 -1.48 -31.01
N LYS A 483 -17.48 -1.82 -32.00
CA LYS A 483 -16.40 -2.81 -31.88
C LYS A 483 -15.20 -2.17 -31.18
N ARG A 484 -14.61 -2.91 -30.25
CA ARG A 484 -13.35 -2.56 -29.61
C ARG A 484 -12.20 -3.23 -30.34
N THR A 485 -11.16 -2.46 -30.65
CA THR A 485 -9.89 -2.96 -31.20
C THR A 485 -8.75 -2.45 -30.34
N PRO A 486 -7.80 -3.30 -29.92
CA PRO A 486 -6.69 -2.86 -29.10
C PRO A 486 -5.82 -1.84 -29.88
N ILE A 487 -5.21 -0.92 -29.13
CA ILE A 487 -4.23 0.03 -29.66
C ILE A 487 -2.87 -0.23 -29.03
N ASN A 488 -1.85 0.01 -29.82
CA ASN A 488 -0.47 -0.14 -29.36
C ASN A 488 -0.11 0.93 -28.31
N ILE A 489 1.03 0.76 -27.67
CA ILE A 489 1.55 1.64 -26.63
C ILE A 489 1.52 3.08 -27.09
N SER A 490 0.85 3.91 -26.30
CA SER A 490 0.76 5.35 -26.44
C SER A 490 1.05 6.02 -25.10
N GLU A 491 1.36 7.30 -25.13
CA GLU A 491 1.61 8.08 -23.93
C GLU A 491 0.50 9.11 -23.73
N PHE A 492 0.12 9.36 -22.47
CA PHE A 492 -0.70 10.54 -22.16
C PHE A 492 0.13 11.81 -22.38
N ASP A 493 -0.41 12.77 -23.12
CA ASP A 493 0.18 14.08 -23.29
C ASP A 493 -0.51 15.08 -22.35
N GLY A 494 0.23 15.64 -21.40
CA GLY A 494 -0.26 16.65 -20.50
C GLY A 494 -1.30 16.24 -19.45
N MET A 495 -1.60 14.93 -19.30
CA MET A 495 -2.58 14.47 -18.31
C MET A 495 -2.11 14.73 -16.87
N GLY A 496 -2.91 15.47 -16.10
CA GLY A 496 -2.56 15.87 -14.74
C GLY A 496 -3.78 16.11 -13.85
N LEU A 497 -3.62 16.87 -12.76
CA LEU A 497 -4.67 17.10 -11.75
C LEU A 497 -5.95 17.73 -12.30
N ARG A 498 -5.89 18.39 -13.45
CA ARG A 498 -7.07 18.95 -14.11
C ARG A 498 -8.05 17.84 -14.48
N ALA A 499 -7.57 16.67 -14.88
CA ALA A 499 -8.42 15.53 -15.25
C ALA A 499 -9.39 15.10 -14.14
N LEU A 500 -9.06 15.34 -12.86
CA LEU A 500 -10.00 15.12 -11.75
C LEU A 500 -11.28 15.95 -11.88
N ARG A 501 -11.22 17.16 -12.44
CA ARG A 501 -12.37 18.06 -12.66
C ARG A 501 -13.09 17.78 -13.96
N ASP A 502 -12.39 17.13 -14.89
CA ASP A 502 -12.89 16.84 -16.22
C ASP A 502 -13.65 15.49 -16.29
N ILE A 503 -13.96 14.89 -15.12
CA ILE A 503 -14.85 13.73 -15.03
C ILE A 503 -16.27 14.18 -15.41
N ALA A 504 -16.79 13.66 -16.53
CA ALA A 504 -18.12 14.01 -17.08
C ALA A 504 -19.25 13.17 -16.49
N ALA A 505 -18.97 11.91 -16.14
CA ALA A 505 -19.90 10.95 -15.53
C ALA A 505 -19.10 9.75 -14.96
N THR A 506 -19.79 8.92 -14.18
CA THR A 506 -19.25 7.65 -13.67
C THR A 506 -20.23 6.52 -13.93
N GLY A 507 -19.75 5.27 -13.95
CA GLY A 507 -20.60 4.09 -13.88
C GLY A 507 -21.24 3.93 -12.50
N ASP A 508 -22.36 3.23 -12.43
CA ASP A 508 -23.12 2.94 -11.21
C ASP A 508 -22.56 1.72 -10.44
N GLU A 509 -21.85 0.82 -11.13
CA GLU A 509 -21.15 -0.28 -10.51
C GLU A 509 -19.89 0.22 -9.78
N LYS A 510 -19.67 -0.28 -8.58
CA LYS A 510 -18.46 -0.03 -7.80
C LYS A 510 -17.53 -1.23 -7.84
N MET A 511 -16.24 -0.94 -7.74
CA MET A 511 -15.18 -1.93 -7.60
C MET A 511 -14.32 -1.64 -6.38
N VAL A 512 -13.66 -2.66 -5.89
CA VAL A 512 -12.55 -2.55 -4.93
C VAL A 512 -11.24 -2.62 -5.74
N TYR A 513 -10.39 -1.63 -5.54
CA TYR A 513 -9.04 -1.62 -6.07
C TYR A 513 -8.05 -1.69 -4.91
N ASN A 514 -7.53 -2.89 -4.68
CA ASN A 514 -6.50 -3.17 -3.67
C ASN A 514 -5.11 -2.99 -4.27
N PHE A 515 -4.24 -2.25 -3.60
CA PHE A 515 -2.87 -2.01 -4.06
C PHE A 515 -1.92 -1.72 -2.91
N TYR A 516 -0.62 -1.80 -3.20
CA TYR A 516 0.43 -1.34 -2.30
C TYR A 516 0.79 0.11 -2.63
N GLN A 517 0.59 0.99 -1.66
CA GLN A 517 1.10 2.35 -1.75
C GLN A 517 2.57 2.36 -1.30
N SER A 518 3.45 2.83 -2.17
CA SER A 518 4.87 3.00 -1.82
C SER A 518 5.05 4.17 -0.87
N ASP A 519 5.88 3.98 0.14
CA ASP A 519 6.32 5.04 1.03
C ASP A 519 7.23 6.03 0.27
N PRO A 520 6.87 7.31 0.19
CA PRO A 520 7.66 8.30 -0.54
C PRO A 520 9.06 8.53 0.06
N TYR A 521 9.29 8.11 1.32
CA TYR A 521 10.57 8.26 2.01
C TYR A 521 11.32 6.95 2.21
N SER A 522 10.77 5.83 1.77
CA SER A 522 11.42 4.55 1.98
C SER A 522 12.39 4.22 0.87
N TYR A 523 13.66 4.42 1.13
CA TYR A 523 14.74 3.89 0.30
C TYR A 523 14.74 2.34 0.24
N THR A 524 14.09 1.69 1.18
CA THR A 524 13.99 0.22 1.29
C THR A 524 12.71 -0.34 0.71
N GLY A 525 11.85 0.49 0.09
CA GLY A 525 10.60 0.05 -0.52
C GLY A 525 9.51 -0.31 0.49
N GLY A 526 9.37 0.44 1.59
CA GLY A 526 8.22 0.31 2.48
C GLY A 526 6.93 0.48 1.69
N GLN A 527 6.01 -0.46 1.87
CA GLN A 527 4.72 -0.45 1.18
C GLN A 527 3.61 -0.54 2.23
N TYR A 528 2.49 0.12 1.94
CA TYR A 528 1.28 0.07 2.78
C TYR A 528 0.14 -0.48 1.97
N SER A 529 -0.57 -1.43 2.54
CA SER A 529 -1.81 -1.95 1.97
C SER A 529 -2.88 -0.87 1.99
N THR A 530 -3.50 -0.59 0.85
CA THR A 530 -4.52 0.45 0.64
C THR A 530 -5.61 -0.09 -0.26
N SER A 531 -6.85 0.31 0.00
CA SER A 531 -8.01 -0.02 -0.84
C SER A 531 -8.68 1.25 -1.33
N ILE A 532 -9.10 1.27 -2.60
CA ILE A 532 -9.97 2.31 -3.16
C ILE A 532 -11.26 1.65 -3.61
N ILE A 533 -12.38 2.10 -3.06
CA ILE A 533 -13.72 1.71 -3.46
C ILE A 533 -14.27 2.84 -4.33
N CYS A 534 -14.31 2.62 -5.64
CA CYS A 534 -14.66 3.64 -6.61
C CYS A 534 -15.61 3.11 -7.69
N PRO A 535 -16.23 3.98 -8.51
CA PRO A 535 -16.91 3.55 -9.71
C PRO A 535 -15.99 2.72 -10.61
N SER A 536 -16.48 1.58 -11.10
CA SER A 536 -15.74 0.66 -11.98
C SER A 536 -15.40 1.28 -13.35
N SER A 537 -16.07 2.39 -13.69
CA SER A 537 -15.82 3.14 -14.92
C SER A 537 -16.01 4.64 -14.70
N ILE A 538 -15.17 5.45 -15.33
CA ILE A 538 -15.22 6.90 -15.31
C ILE A 538 -15.06 7.45 -16.72
N LEU A 539 -15.90 8.42 -17.08
CA LEU A 539 -15.86 9.12 -18.35
C LEU A 539 -15.15 10.46 -18.16
N ILE A 540 -14.02 10.63 -18.83
CA ILE A 540 -13.26 11.86 -18.87
C ILE A 540 -13.63 12.64 -20.13
N GLN A 541 -13.81 13.97 -20.01
CA GLN A 541 -14.25 14.83 -21.10
C GLN A 541 -13.26 14.83 -22.27
N GLU A 542 -11.96 14.89 -21.94
CA GLU A 542 -10.90 14.97 -22.93
C GLU A 542 -9.61 14.41 -22.36
N ILE A 543 -8.93 13.60 -23.16
CA ILE A 543 -7.54 13.19 -22.96
C ILE A 543 -6.78 13.42 -24.26
N GLU A 544 -5.48 13.58 -24.11
CA GLU A 544 -4.55 13.59 -25.24
C GLU A 544 -3.65 12.35 -25.18
N LEU A 545 -3.61 11.62 -26.28
CA LEU A 545 -2.67 10.50 -26.47
C LEU A 545 -1.76 10.82 -27.65
N LYS A 546 -0.51 10.50 -27.49
CA LYS A 546 0.47 10.54 -28.58
C LYS A 546 1.25 9.22 -28.64
N LYS A 547 1.80 8.96 -29.79
CA LYS A 547 2.75 7.87 -29.99
C LYS A 547 3.96 8.10 -29.09
N THR A 548 4.45 7.02 -28.48
CA THR A 548 5.71 7.14 -27.74
C THR A 548 6.89 7.36 -28.67
N ASP A 549 7.71 8.37 -28.36
CA ASP A 549 8.95 8.66 -29.06
C ASP A 549 10.16 7.88 -28.51
N LYS A 550 9.93 7.01 -27.50
CA LYS A 550 10.98 6.20 -26.91
C LYS A 550 11.57 5.27 -27.97
N LYS A 551 12.78 5.57 -28.43
CA LYS A 551 13.54 4.66 -29.26
C LYS A 551 13.83 3.41 -28.45
N THR A 552 13.35 2.27 -28.93
CA THR A 552 13.65 0.97 -28.33
C THR A 552 14.58 0.22 -29.27
N ASP A 553 15.77 -0.13 -28.79
CA ASP A 553 16.62 -1.05 -29.49
C ASP A 553 16.00 -2.45 -29.37
N LYS A 554 15.60 -3.02 -30.52
CA LYS A 554 15.13 -4.41 -30.58
C LYS A 554 16.27 -5.30 -30.10
N LYS A 555 16.13 -5.88 -28.92
CA LYS A 555 17.11 -6.87 -28.47
C LYS A 555 16.81 -8.19 -29.15
N PRO A 556 17.84 -8.86 -29.69
CA PRO A 556 17.66 -10.19 -30.26
C PRO A 556 17.23 -11.17 -29.18
N TYR A 557 16.27 -12.01 -29.48
CA TYR A 557 15.89 -13.16 -28.68
C TYR A 557 15.63 -14.36 -29.56
N LEU A 558 15.83 -15.55 -29.03
CA LEU A 558 15.47 -16.79 -29.71
C LEU A 558 13.97 -17.04 -29.49
N PRO A 559 13.27 -17.60 -30.49
CA PRO A 559 11.90 -18.05 -30.31
C PRO A 559 11.79 -19.01 -29.11
N ASN A 560 10.69 -18.94 -28.38
CA ASN A 560 10.44 -19.84 -27.25
C ASN A 560 10.37 -21.30 -27.77
N PRO A 561 11.21 -22.21 -27.26
CA PRO A 561 11.30 -23.58 -27.77
C PRO A 561 9.99 -24.36 -27.70
N TYR A 562 9.12 -24.02 -26.72
CA TYR A 562 7.81 -24.65 -26.58
C TYR A 562 6.89 -24.41 -27.80
N PHE A 563 6.98 -23.22 -28.41
CA PHE A 563 6.17 -22.89 -29.61
C PHE A 563 6.86 -23.29 -30.89
N SER A 564 8.19 -23.23 -30.97
CA SER A 564 8.95 -23.58 -32.18
C SER A 564 9.06 -25.08 -32.47
N MET A 565 8.77 -25.96 -31.51
CA MET A 565 8.78 -27.41 -31.68
C MET A 565 7.41 -28.00 -32.11
N ARG A 566 6.40 -27.18 -32.32
CA ARG A 566 5.03 -27.63 -32.65
C ARG A 566 4.62 -27.33 -34.10
N ASP A 567 5.48 -26.69 -34.86
CA ASP A 567 5.41 -26.57 -36.33
C ASP A 567 6.17 -27.74 -36.96
#